data_d07fb1487c51a4168af9438ca14411bf
#
_entry.id   d07fb1487c51a4168af9438ca14411bf
#
_cell.length_a   1.000
_cell.length_b   1.000
_cell.length_c   1.000
_cell.angle_alpha   90.00
_cell.angle_beta   90.00
_cell.angle_gamma   90.00
#
_symmetry.space_group_name_H-M   'P 1'
#
loop_
_entity.id
_entity.type
_entity.pdbx_description
1 polymer ?
#
loop_
_entity_poly.entity_id
_entity_poly.type
_entity_poly.pdbx_seq_one_letter_code
_entity_poly.pdbx_strand_id
1 'polypeptide(L)'
;MTTTALDLGGLGLDQGAAVLLRATLAPLAPGTVVAVHGTAPTLGVHLRAFARAEGHDFTAADGMVAPTAAADQQAPLAGTLVRGTAAAARWCGAERAGAATATGTIDHPPPHWGLAARGAAVEAGGPAFHFALSHRDEVWSDDAGELYRAAAAAQWDPATAIPWDAPRHHPDCVEDALVQVLTYLIENETAALLVPARFCAQVHPHFREVMQLLAIQSADEARHIEVFTRRALLARDVLGLSTTGGQTSLQTLVDEPDFALASFLLSVLGEGSFLHLLGFLHVHAPDRCTASIMRLAAQDEARHVAFGMSHLLRHAAHEPTLLARLRLAIERRHATLQHTAGLNAEVFDALVLLAAGELTPTGMARGHAAVAELQAQMDAGRRARLKKLGFASDEAATLSALHTRNFM
;
A
#
# COMPACT_ATOMS: atom_id res chain seq x y z
N MET A 1 8.03 -48.94 -25.65
CA MET A 1 7.59 -47.56 -25.29
C MET A 1 6.18 -47.67 -24.75
N THR A 2 5.94 -47.36 -23.50
CA THR A 2 4.58 -47.36 -22.92
C THR A 2 3.81 -46.21 -23.52
N THR A 3 2.84 -46.51 -24.38
CA THR A 3 1.93 -45.51 -24.95
C THR A 3 0.91 -45.17 -23.87
N THR A 4 0.89 -43.93 -23.43
CA THR A 4 -0.17 -43.41 -22.52
C THR A 4 -1.45 -43.30 -23.32
N ALA A 5 -2.57 -43.80 -22.82
CA ALA A 5 -3.88 -43.65 -23.45
C ALA A 5 -4.73 -42.68 -22.65
N LEU A 6 -5.46 -41.80 -23.34
CA LEU A 6 -6.44 -40.86 -22.78
C LEU A 6 -7.77 -41.08 -23.47
N ASP A 7 -8.79 -41.46 -22.71
CA ASP A 7 -10.15 -41.54 -23.19
C ASP A 7 -10.93 -40.26 -22.81
N LEU A 8 -11.44 -39.55 -23.80
CA LEU A 8 -12.23 -38.34 -23.65
C LEU A 8 -13.74 -38.61 -23.65
N GLY A 9 -14.13 -39.87 -23.84
CA GLY A 9 -15.53 -40.24 -23.98
C GLY A 9 -16.22 -39.45 -25.09
N GLY A 10 -17.36 -38.80 -24.76
CA GLY A 10 -18.08 -37.91 -25.66
C GLY A 10 -17.69 -36.44 -25.62
N LEU A 11 -16.65 -36.07 -24.85
CA LEU A 11 -16.27 -34.66 -24.65
C LEU A 11 -15.61 -34.04 -25.89
N GLY A 12 -16.13 -32.93 -26.36
CA GLY A 12 -15.44 -32.03 -27.27
C GLY A 12 -14.42 -31.13 -26.53
N LEU A 13 -13.52 -30.49 -27.29
CA LEU A 13 -12.54 -29.58 -26.69
C LEU A 13 -13.18 -28.35 -26.04
N ASP A 14 -14.30 -27.89 -26.56
CA ASP A 14 -15.18 -26.82 -26.05
C ASP A 14 -15.97 -27.24 -24.79
N GLN A 15 -16.02 -28.54 -24.51
CA GLN A 15 -16.73 -29.14 -23.37
C GLN A 15 -15.80 -29.59 -22.25
N GLY A 16 -14.52 -29.24 -22.28
CA GLY A 16 -13.55 -29.54 -21.23
C GLY A 16 -12.48 -30.58 -21.59
N ALA A 17 -12.54 -31.25 -22.75
CA ALA A 17 -11.51 -32.21 -23.17
C ALA A 17 -10.11 -31.57 -23.23
N ALA A 18 -10.00 -30.27 -23.55
CA ALA A 18 -8.74 -29.55 -23.55
C ALA A 18 -8.04 -29.54 -22.18
N VAL A 19 -8.80 -29.51 -21.08
CA VAL A 19 -8.26 -29.58 -19.71
C VAL A 19 -7.63 -30.96 -19.46
N LEU A 20 -8.32 -32.03 -19.83
CA LEU A 20 -7.81 -33.38 -19.69
C LEU A 20 -6.55 -33.60 -20.52
N LEU A 21 -6.52 -33.11 -21.76
CA LEU A 21 -5.33 -33.17 -22.62
C LEU A 21 -4.13 -32.49 -22.01
N ARG A 22 -4.29 -31.21 -21.53
CA ARG A 22 -3.20 -30.48 -20.88
C ARG A 22 -2.73 -31.18 -19.62
N ALA A 23 -3.65 -31.64 -18.78
CA ALA A 23 -3.29 -32.35 -17.53
C ALA A 23 -2.53 -33.64 -17.82
N THR A 24 -2.92 -34.40 -18.86
CA THR A 24 -2.24 -35.65 -19.27
C THR A 24 -0.87 -35.38 -19.88
N LEU A 25 -0.75 -34.34 -20.73
CA LEU A 25 0.50 -34.04 -21.42
C LEU A 25 1.54 -33.35 -20.53
N ALA A 26 1.11 -32.55 -19.54
CA ALA A 26 1.98 -31.72 -18.72
C ALA A 26 3.13 -32.49 -18.03
N PRO A 27 2.89 -33.64 -17.39
CA PRO A 27 3.97 -34.42 -16.69
C PRO A 27 4.83 -35.24 -17.62
N LEU A 28 4.47 -35.39 -18.90
CA LEU A 28 5.17 -36.28 -19.83
C LEU A 28 6.44 -35.61 -20.38
N ALA A 29 7.46 -36.43 -20.67
CA ALA A 29 8.66 -35.98 -21.37
C ALA A 29 8.36 -35.65 -22.84
N PRO A 30 9.06 -34.66 -23.45
CA PRO A 30 9.00 -34.44 -24.90
C PRO A 30 9.24 -35.70 -25.70
N GLY A 31 8.50 -35.89 -26.77
CA GLY A 31 8.55 -37.09 -27.60
C GLY A 31 7.66 -38.24 -27.10
N THR A 32 7.05 -38.15 -25.93
CA THR A 32 6.09 -39.15 -25.45
C THR A 32 4.81 -39.14 -26.30
N VAL A 33 4.38 -40.34 -26.67
CA VAL A 33 3.17 -40.53 -27.49
C VAL A 33 1.97 -40.79 -26.60
N VAL A 34 0.88 -40.07 -26.84
CA VAL A 34 -0.42 -40.25 -26.16
C VAL A 34 -1.47 -40.63 -27.20
N ALA A 35 -2.06 -41.81 -27.05
CA ALA A 35 -3.22 -42.22 -27.83
C ALA A 35 -4.48 -41.56 -27.26
N VAL A 36 -5.19 -40.81 -28.09
CA VAL A 36 -6.43 -40.10 -27.69
C VAL A 36 -7.62 -40.81 -28.26
N HIS A 37 -8.52 -41.25 -27.39
CA HIS A 37 -9.78 -41.92 -27.73
C HIS A 37 -10.95 -40.96 -27.45
N GLY A 38 -12.03 -41.07 -28.24
CA GLY A 38 -13.22 -40.26 -28.00
C GLY A 38 -14.22 -40.38 -29.16
N THR A 39 -15.50 -40.04 -28.88
CA THR A 39 -16.62 -40.15 -29.82
C THR A 39 -17.13 -38.78 -30.30
N ALA A 40 -16.61 -37.65 -29.84
CA ALA A 40 -17.03 -36.31 -30.28
C ALA A 40 -16.79 -36.18 -31.82
N PRO A 41 -17.81 -35.78 -32.63
CA PRO A 41 -17.71 -35.80 -34.09
C PRO A 41 -16.60 -34.94 -34.69
N THR A 42 -16.24 -33.85 -34.01
CA THR A 42 -15.22 -32.90 -34.49
C THR A 42 -13.85 -33.12 -33.82
N LEU A 43 -13.69 -34.17 -33.02
CA LEU A 43 -12.54 -34.37 -32.14
C LEU A 43 -11.21 -34.34 -32.90
N GLY A 44 -11.08 -35.04 -34.02
CA GLY A 44 -9.85 -35.08 -34.80
C GLY A 44 -9.42 -33.74 -35.38
N VAL A 45 -10.38 -32.89 -35.80
CA VAL A 45 -10.08 -31.52 -36.28
C VAL A 45 -9.62 -30.64 -35.11
N HIS A 46 -10.32 -30.72 -34.00
CA HIS A 46 -10.01 -29.93 -32.81
C HIS A 46 -8.66 -30.38 -32.17
N LEU A 47 -8.35 -31.68 -32.15
CA LEU A 47 -7.06 -32.18 -31.68
C LEU A 47 -5.88 -31.66 -32.52
N ARG A 48 -6.06 -31.54 -33.84
CA ARG A 48 -5.03 -30.97 -34.72
C ARG A 48 -4.84 -29.49 -34.43
N ALA A 49 -5.89 -28.72 -34.21
CA ALA A 49 -5.83 -27.32 -33.84
C ALA A 49 -5.19 -27.15 -32.48
N PHE A 50 -5.56 -27.96 -31.49
CA PHE A 50 -4.99 -27.98 -30.15
C PHE A 50 -3.48 -28.27 -30.19
N ALA A 51 -3.08 -29.35 -30.91
CA ALA A 51 -1.68 -29.72 -31.01
C ALA A 51 -0.82 -28.57 -31.55
N ARG A 52 -1.29 -27.92 -32.64
CA ARG A 52 -0.61 -26.76 -33.23
C ARG A 52 -0.50 -25.59 -32.24
N ALA A 53 -1.58 -25.27 -31.53
CA ALA A 53 -1.60 -24.18 -30.59
C ALA A 53 -0.69 -24.42 -29.37
N GLU A 54 -0.57 -25.66 -28.91
CA GLU A 54 0.19 -26.04 -27.73
C GLU A 54 1.63 -26.55 -28.06
N GLY A 55 2.01 -26.55 -29.34
CA GLY A 55 3.34 -26.99 -29.77
C GLY A 55 3.55 -28.51 -29.72
N HIS A 56 2.52 -29.28 -30.02
CA HIS A 56 2.57 -30.75 -30.09
C HIS A 56 2.39 -31.22 -31.54
N ASP A 57 2.83 -32.44 -31.85
CA ASP A 57 2.51 -33.07 -33.14
C ASP A 57 1.25 -33.91 -32.98
N PHE A 58 0.43 -33.96 -34.05
CA PHE A 58 -0.80 -34.77 -34.08
C PHE A 58 -0.87 -35.58 -35.36
N THR A 59 -1.16 -36.86 -35.21
CA THR A 59 -1.45 -37.78 -36.31
C THR A 59 -2.88 -38.31 -36.10
N ALA A 60 -3.72 -38.07 -37.06
CA ALA A 60 -5.09 -38.64 -37.06
C ALA A 60 -5.07 -40.14 -37.20
N ALA A 61 -6.03 -40.83 -36.60
CA ALA A 61 -6.24 -42.25 -36.86
C ALA A 61 -6.78 -42.46 -38.28
N ASP A 62 -6.24 -43.40 -38.98
CA ASP A 62 -6.75 -43.81 -40.30
C ASP A 62 -8.12 -44.49 -40.14
N GLY A 63 -9.19 -43.83 -40.65
CA GLY A 63 -10.53 -44.38 -40.73
C GLY A 63 -11.31 -44.37 -39.42
N MET A 64 -12.10 -43.28 -39.19
CA MET A 64 -13.16 -43.33 -38.18
C MET A 64 -14.26 -44.29 -38.67
N VAL A 65 -14.26 -45.54 -38.20
CA VAL A 65 -15.41 -46.45 -38.32
C VAL A 65 -16.44 -46.00 -37.25
N ALA A 66 -17.66 -45.69 -37.66
CA ALA A 66 -18.75 -45.41 -36.76
C ALA A 66 -18.95 -46.58 -35.77
N PRO A 67 -19.11 -46.31 -34.46
CA PRO A 67 -19.25 -47.36 -33.48
C PRO A 67 -20.52 -48.17 -33.69
N THR A 68 -20.39 -49.45 -33.92
CA THR A 68 -21.47 -50.42 -33.73
C THR A 68 -21.65 -50.65 -32.23
N ALA A 69 -22.88 -50.47 -31.73
CA ALA A 69 -23.23 -50.57 -30.33
C ALA A 69 -22.87 -51.92 -29.71
N ALA A 70 -21.82 -51.97 -28.87
CA ALA A 70 -21.57 -53.02 -27.88
C ALA A 70 -20.97 -52.33 -26.64
N ALA A 71 -21.66 -52.47 -25.53
CA ALA A 71 -21.40 -51.82 -24.26
C ALA A 71 -20.20 -52.50 -23.52
N ASP A 72 -18.99 -52.37 -23.99
CA ASP A 72 -17.74 -52.63 -23.21
C ASP A 72 -16.47 -52.35 -24.03
N GLN A 73 -16.52 -51.47 -25.03
CA GLN A 73 -15.35 -51.14 -25.85
C GLN A 73 -14.91 -49.72 -25.58
N GLN A 74 -13.62 -49.58 -25.29
CA GLN A 74 -12.91 -48.28 -25.25
C GLN A 74 -13.34 -47.44 -26.47
N ALA A 75 -13.55 -46.12 -26.25
CA ALA A 75 -13.91 -45.20 -27.32
C ALA A 75 -12.92 -45.32 -28.50
N PRO A 76 -13.37 -45.09 -29.76
CA PRO A 76 -12.52 -45.19 -30.92
C PRO A 76 -11.28 -44.26 -30.81
N LEU A 77 -10.17 -44.70 -31.37
CA LEU A 77 -8.95 -43.89 -31.45
C LEU A 77 -9.22 -42.71 -32.38
N ALA A 78 -9.12 -41.48 -31.84
CA ALA A 78 -9.23 -40.26 -32.62
C ALA A 78 -7.90 -39.85 -33.26
N GLY A 79 -6.81 -40.23 -32.65
CA GLY A 79 -5.44 -40.01 -33.13
C GLY A 79 -4.39 -40.10 -32.03
N THR A 80 -3.19 -39.78 -32.39
CA THR A 80 -2.04 -39.75 -31.46
C THR A 80 -1.47 -38.34 -31.36
N LEU A 81 -1.17 -37.95 -30.13
CA LEU A 81 -0.43 -36.71 -29.83
C LEU A 81 1.00 -37.08 -29.42
N VAL A 82 1.96 -36.37 -29.96
CA VAL A 82 3.35 -36.44 -29.50
C VAL A 82 3.68 -35.19 -28.71
N ARG A 83 4.06 -35.35 -27.47
CA ARG A 83 4.44 -34.26 -26.59
C ARG A 83 5.57 -33.44 -27.23
N GLY A 84 5.31 -32.19 -27.57
CA GLY A 84 6.31 -31.26 -28.14
C GLY A 84 7.34 -30.81 -27.10
N THR A 85 8.41 -30.20 -27.61
CA THR A 85 9.43 -29.54 -26.77
C THR A 85 8.91 -28.17 -26.26
N ALA A 86 9.46 -27.69 -25.19
CA ALA A 86 9.15 -26.36 -24.67
C ALA A 86 9.40 -25.24 -25.72
N ALA A 87 10.36 -25.44 -26.63
CA ALA A 87 10.70 -24.49 -27.69
C ALA A 87 9.63 -24.34 -28.78
N ALA A 88 8.71 -25.33 -28.92
CA ALA A 88 7.63 -25.28 -29.90
C ALA A 88 6.25 -24.94 -29.26
N ALA A 89 6.19 -24.89 -27.92
CA ALA A 89 4.96 -24.67 -27.21
C ALA A 89 4.66 -23.17 -27.05
N ARG A 90 3.37 -22.85 -26.80
CA ARG A 90 2.89 -21.50 -26.49
C ARG A 90 3.71 -20.79 -25.41
N TRP A 91 4.24 -21.56 -24.46
CA TRP A 91 5.05 -21.04 -23.36
C TRP A 91 6.56 -20.94 -23.66
N CYS A 92 6.95 -21.07 -24.97
CA CYS A 92 8.33 -20.83 -25.37
C CYS A 92 8.72 -19.37 -25.05
N GLY A 93 9.85 -19.20 -24.35
CA GLY A 93 10.29 -17.89 -23.89
C GLY A 93 9.55 -17.33 -22.69
N ALA A 94 8.66 -18.12 -22.07
CA ALA A 94 8.02 -17.71 -20.82
C ALA A 94 9.05 -17.55 -19.71
N GLU A 95 8.91 -16.48 -18.95
CA GLU A 95 9.75 -16.15 -17.81
C GLU A 95 8.98 -16.30 -16.50
N ARG A 96 9.67 -16.61 -15.42
CA ARG A 96 9.04 -16.61 -14.10
C ARG A 96 9.19 -15.25 -13.46
N ALA A 97 8.06 -14.63 -13.09
CA ALA A 97 8.01 -13.33 -12.43
C ALA A 97 8.53 -13.40 -10.97
N GLY A 98 9.82 -13.70 -10.78
CA GLY A 98 10.43 -13.92 -9.47
C GLY A 98 9.88 -15.15 -8.76
N ALA A 99 9.93 -15.17 -7.41
CA ALA A 99 9.27 -16.19 -6.59
C ALA A 99 8.07 -15.61 -5.84
N ALA A 100 7.14 -16.45 -5.40
CA ALA A 100 5.90 -15.99 -4.76
C ALA A 100 6.12 -15.29 -3.40
N THR A 101 7.25 -15.56 -2.73
CA THR A 101 7.62 -14.99 -1.43
C THR A 101 8.25 -13.59 -1.58
N ALA A 102 8.31 -12.83 -0.49
CA ALA A 102 8.99 -11.52 -0.46
C ALA A 102 10.48 -11.62 -0.79
N THR A 103 11.14 -12.73 -0.42
CA THR A 103 12.54 -13.02 -0.75
C THR A 103 12.79 -13.26 -2.24
N GLY A 104 11.75 -13.53 -3.02
CA GLY A 104 11.80 -13.72 -4.47
C GLY A 104 11.55 -12.45 -5.26
N THR A 105 11.52 -11.30 -4.61
CA THR A 105 11.42 -9.99 -5.26
C THR A 105 12.71 -9.68 -5.98
N ILE A 106 12.62 -9.28 -7.26
CA ILE A 106 13.77 -8.81 -8.06
C ILE A 106 13.85 -7.29 -8.06
N ASP A 107 15.05 -6.75 -8.32
CA ASP A 107 15.29 -5.32 -8.20
C ASP A 107 14.64 -4.51 -9.33
N HIS A 108 14.61 -5.06 -10.55
CA HIS A 108 14.08 -4.41 -11.74
C HIS A 108 13.13 -5.35 -12.49
N PRO A 109 11.85 -5.44 -12.09
CA PRO A 109 10.88 -6.27 -12.78
C PRO A 109 10.63 -5.76 -14.20
N PRO A 110 10.71 -6.66 -15.22
CA PRO A 110 10.50 -6.27 -16.61
C PRO A 110 9.09 -5.70 -16.85
N PRO A 111 8.95 -4.67 -17.71
CA PRO A 111 7.66 -4.06 -17.99
C PRO A 111 6.60 -5.04 -18.52
N HIS A 112 7.00 -6.09 -19.24
CA HIS A 112 6.08 -7.10 -19.78
C HIS A 112 5.54 -8.07 -18.73
N TRP A 113 6.07 -8.07 -17.50
CA TRP A 113 5.42 -8.79 -16.39
C TRP A 113 4.11 -8.12 -15.95
N GLY A 114 3.97 -6.81 -16.16
CA GLY A 114 2.75 -6.06 -15.94
C GLY A 114 2.04 -6.41 -14.63
N LEU A 115 0.82 -6.91 -14.75
CA LEU A 115 -0.01 -7.34 -13.60
C LEU A 115 0.15 -8.83 -13.25
N ALA A 116 1.12 -9.52 -13.82
CA ALA A 116 1.34 -10.93 -13.51
C ALA A 116 1.62 -11.13 -12.00
N ALA A 117 0.98 -12.13 -11.43
CA ALA A 117 1.23 -12.47 -10.03
C ALA A 117 2.71 -12.86 -9.85
N ARG A 118 3.35 -12.29 -8.82
CA ARG A 118 4.74 -12.65 -8.50
C ARG A 118 4.86 -14.16 -8.27
N GLY A 119 5.82 -14.79 -8.96
CA GLY A 119 6.01 -16.24 -9.00
C GLY A 119 5.25 -16.95 -10.11
N ALA A 120 4.40 -16.28 -10.87
CA ALA A 120 3.75 -16.86 -12.05
C ALA A 120 4.73 -17.01 -13.22
N ALA A 121 4.45 -17.95 -14.12
CA ALA A 121 5.06 -17.96 -15.46
C ALA A 121 4.35 -16.92 -16.32
N VAL A 122 5.10 -16.02 -16.94
CA VAL A 122 4.59 -14.98 -17.82
C VAL A 122 4.86 -15.36 -19.26
N GLU A 123 3.81 -15.40 -20.08
CA GLU A 123 3.91 -15.70 -21.51
C GLU A 123 4.70 -14.62 -22.23
N ALA A 124 5.59 -14.99 -23.15
CA ALA A 124 6.34 -14.06 -23.94
C ALA A 124 5.44 -13.24 -24.89
N GLY A 125 5.85 -12.00 -25.17
CA GLY A 125 5.14 -11.12 -26.14
C GLY A 125 3.92 -10.39 -25.55
N GLY A 126 3.74 -10.41 -24.22
CA GLY A 126 2.74 -9.60 -23.56
C GLY A 126 3.02 -8.08 -23.68
N PRO A 127 2.00 -7.22 -23.43
CA PRO A 127 2.16 -5.77 -23.48
C PRO A 127 3.11 -5.28 -22.38
N ALA A 128 3.84 -4.22 -22.63
CA ALA A 128 4.62 -3.52 -21.61
C ALA A 128 3.71 -2.60 -20.78
N PHE A 129 3.83 -2.70 -19.45
CA PHE A 129 3.21 -1.79 -18.50
C PHE A 129 4.28 -0.85 -17.95
N HIS A 130 3.97 0.43 -17.86
CA HIS A 130 4.89 1.44 -17.35
C HIS A 130 4.45 1.93 -15.98
N PHE A 131 5.21 1.56 -14.95
CA PHE A 131 5.05 2.05 -13.60
C PHE A 131 6.21 3.00 -13.29
N ALA A 132 5.93 4.18 -12.74
CA ALA A 132 6.95 5.19 -12.44
C ALA A 132 7.94 4.68 -11.37
N LEU A 133 7.47 3.87 -10.42
CA LEU A 133 8.25 3.29 -9.34
C LEU A 133 8.47 1.79 -9.62
N SER A 134 9.49 1.51 -10.42
CA SER A 134 9.81 0.16 -10.92
C SER A 134 11.14 -0.40 -10.40
N HIS A 135 11.83 0.34 -9.52
CA HIS A 135 13.07 -0.10 -8.90
C HIS A 135 12.85 -0.43 -7.43
N ARG A 136 13.31 -1.59 -7.00
CA ARG A 136 13.11 -2.06 -5.63
C ARG A 136 13.66 -1.09 -4.59
N ASP A 137 14.85 -0.56 -4.81
CA ASP A 137 15.50 0.33 -3.86
C ASP A 137 14.77 1.66 -3.67
N GLU A 138 13.97 2.09 -4.67
CA GLU A 138 13.17 3.32 -4.59
C GLU A 138 11.93 3.21 -3.69
N VAL A 139 11.43 1.98 -3.43
CA VAL A 139 10.13 1.78 -2.75
C VAL A 139 10.17 0.80 -1.60
N TRP A 140 11.17 -0.11 -1.58
CA TRP A 140 11.13 -1.26 -0.70
C TRP A 140 11.40 -0.92 0.77
N SER A 141 10.77 -1.70 1.63
CA SER A 141 11.05 -1.84 3.05
C SER A 141 11.00 -3.33 3.38
N ASP A 142 11.99 -3.82 4.12
CA ASP A 142 12.10 -5.27 4.39
C ASP A 142 11.00 -5.75 5.35
N ASP A 143 10.43 -4.86 6.14
CA ASP A 143 9.33 -5.11 7.08
C ASP A 143 7.94 -4.75 6.53
N ALA A 144 7.83 -4.27 5.26
CA ALA A 144 6.55 -3.84 4.67
C ALA A 144 5.43 -4.89 4.80
N GLY A 145 5.74 -6.16 4.54
CA GLY A 145 4.76 -7.25 4.65
C GLY A 145 4.34 -7.55 6.09
N GLU A 146 5.22 -7.36 7.07
CA GLU A 146 4.91 -7.50 8.50
C GLU A 146 4.05 -6.33 8.99
N LEU A 147 4.44 -5.11 8.66
CA LEU A 147 3.68 -3.90 8.97
C LEU A 147 2.26 -3.95 8.38
N TYR A 148 2.12 -4.40 7.12
CA TYR A 148 0.81 -4.60 6.51
C TYR A 148 -0.04 -5.59 7.32
N ARG A 149 0.51 -6.77 7.67
CA ARG A 149 -0.24 -7.77 8.46
C ARG A 149 -0.64 -7.24 9.83
N ALA A 150 0.27 -6.51 10.50
CA ALA A 150 -0.02 -5.87 11.78
C ALA A 150 -1.12 -4.82 11.64
N ALA A 151 -1.07 -3.98 10.60
CA ALA A 151 -2.11 -2.98 10.32
C ALA A 151 -3.46 -3.64 10.03
N ALA A 152 -3.48 -4.69 9.19
CA ALA A 152 -4.71 -5.40 8.85
C ALA A 152 -5.36 -6.09 10.08
N ALA A 153 -4.53 -6.64 10.99
CA ALA A 153 -5.01 -7.26 12.21
C ALA A 153 -5.49 -6.24 13.26
N ALA A 154 -5.01 -5.00 13.21
CA ALA A 154 -5.31 -3.94 14.16
C ALA A 154 -6.43 -3.00 13.70
N GLN A 155 -7.11 -3.30 12.58
CA GLN A 155 -8.23 -2.50 12.10
C GLN A 155 -9.34 -2.42 13.15
N TRP A 156 -9.87 -1.23 13.35
CA TRP A 156 -10.93 -0.98 14.30
C TRP A 156 -12.15 -0.35 13.61
N ASP A 157 -13.33 -0.66 14.13
CA ASP A 157 -14.60 -0.14 13.60
C ASP A 157 -14.93 1.20 14.27
N PRO A 158 -15.03 2.31 13.52
CA PRO A 158 -15.42 3.62 14.04
C PRO A 158 -16.74 3.63 14.81
N ALA A 159 -17.66 2.77 14.45
CA ALA A 159 -18.99 2.74 15.09
C ALA A 159 -18.95 2.15 16.50
N THR A 160 -18.08 1.18 16.76
CA THR A 160 -18.09 0.39 18.00
C THR A 160 -16.86 0.61 18.89
N ALA A 161 -15.71 1.00 18.32
CA ALA A 161 -14.48 1.21 19.09
C ALA A 161 -14.44 2.52 19.88
N ILE A 162 -15.32 3.46 19.53
CA ILE A 162 -15.37 4.82 20.11
C ILE A 162 -16.65 4.98 20.92
N PRO A 163 -16.56 5.44 22.21
CA PRO A 163 -17.72 5.65 23.05
C PRO A 163 -18.44 6.96 22.69
N TRP A 164 -19.17 6.99 21.57
CA TRP A 164 -19.85 8.18 21.05
C TRP A 164 -20.86 8.81 22.01
N ASP A 165 -21.46 8.00 22.90
CA ASP A 165 -22.44 8.44 23.90
C ASP A 165 -21.79 8.91 25.21
N ALA A 166 -20.44 9.00 25.27
CA ALA A 166 -19.75 9.44 26.46
C ALA A 166 -20.20 10.86 26.86
N PRO A 167 -20.45 11.11 28.17
CA PRO A 167 -20.84 12.42 28.65
C PRO A 167 -19.77 13.48 28.33
N ARG A 168 -20.23 14.68 27.96
CA ARG A 168 -19.41 15.85 27.68
C ARG A 168 -19.76 16.93 28.71
N HIS A 169 -18.82 17.27 29.58
CA HIS A 169 -19.02 18.18 30.71
C HIS A 169 -17.89 19.23 30.74
N HIS A 170 -17.62 19.85 29.60
CA HIS A 170 -16.61 20.91 29.48
C HIS A 170 -17.22 22.20 28.95
N PRO A 171 -16.60 23.37 29.18
CA PRO A 171 -17.10 24.65 28.68
C PRO A 171 -17.14 24.72 27.15
N ASP A 172 -18.04 25.53 26.61
CA ASP A 172 -18.18 25.75 25.17
C ASP A 172 -16.87 26.19 24.50
N CYS A 173 -16.09 27.06 25.16
CA CYS A 173 -14.80 27.51 24.64
C CYS A 173 -13.78 26.35 24.45
N VAL A 174 -13.85 25.32 25.30
CA VAL A 174 -13.03 24.11 25.16
C VAL A 174 -13.51 23.27 23.98
N GLU A 175 -14.82 23.17 23.77
CA GLU A 175 -15.39 22.48 22.61
C GLU A 175 -15.00 23.21 21.30
N ASP A 176 -15.06 24.54 21.26
CA ASP A 176 -14.66 25.34 20.11
C ASP A 176 -13.17 25.16 19.79
N ALA A 177 -12.33 25.12 20.82
CA ALA A 177 -10.90 24.82 20.66
C ALA A 177 -10.67 23.40 20.12
N LEU A 178 -11.42 22.41 20.61
CA LEU A 178 -11.35 21.05 20.09
C LEU A 178 -11.75 20.97 18.62
N VAL A 179 -12.86 21.65 18.23
CA VAL A 179 -13.31 21.70 16.83
C VAL A 179 -12.24 22.33 15.93
N GLN A 180 -11.55 23.39 16.39
CA GLN A 180 -10.45 23.99 15.64
C GLN A 180 -9.29 23.00 15.44
N VAL A 181 -8.89 22.28 16.48
CA VAL A 181 -7.81 21.26 16.37
C VAL A 181 -8.24 20.10 15.47
N LEU A 182 -9.48 19.62 15.62
CA LEU A 182 -10.00 18.54 14.77
C LEU A 182 -10.08 18.97 13.30
N THR A 183 -10.44 20.22 13.01
CA THR A 183 -10.43 20.76 11.64
C THR A 183 -9.03 20.71 11.04
N TYR A 184 -8.02 21.13 11.80
CA TYR A 184 -6.63 21.04 11.39
C TYR A 184 -6.20 19.58 11.15
N LEU A 185 -6.58 18.64 12.03
CA LEU A 185 -6.27 17.22 11.84
C LEU A 185 -6.95 16.67 10.57
N ILE A 186 -8.24 16.95 10.32
CA ILE A 186 -8.95 16.51 9.12
C ILE A 186 -8.23 16.93 7.84
N GLU A 187 -7.70 18.17 7.79
CA GLU A 187 -6.96 18.67 6.63
C GLU A 187 -5.64 17.92 6.45
N ASN A 188 -4.93 17.63 7.54
CA ASN A 188 -3.67 16.89 7.50
C ASN A 188 -3.88 15.43 7.10
N GLU A 189 -4.88 14.74 7.67
CA GLU A 189 -5.24 13.38 7.29
C GLU A 189 -5.70 13.29 5.82
N THR A 190 -6.33 14.34 5.30
CA THR A 190 -6.68 14.41 3.88
C THR A 190 -5.42 14.41 3.00
N ALA A 191 -4.39 15.17 3.36
CA ALA A 191 -3.11 15.13 2.65
C ALA A 191 -2.39 13.79 2.85
N ALA A 192 -2.42 13.24 4.08
CA ALA A 192 -1.85 11.94 4.42
C ALA A 192 -2.53 10.79 3.68
N LEU A 193 -3.82 10.89 3.38
CA LEU A 193 -4.54 9.96 2.52
C LEU A 193 -4.09 10.06 1.05
N LEU A 194 -3.98 11.30 0.53
CA LEU A 194 -3.69 11.53 -0.90
C LEU A 194 -2.29 11.07 -1.30
N VAL A 195 -1.31 11.24 -0.42
CA VAL A 195 0.09 10.89 -0.73
C VAL A 195 0.28 9.40 -0.97
N PRO A 196 -0.02 8.48 -0.03
CA PRO A 196 0.13 7.04 -0.26
C PRO A 196 -0.79 6.54 -1.37
N ALA A 197 -2.02 7.05 -1.50
CA ALA A 197 -2.94 6.68 -2.57
C ALA A 197 -2.37 6.99 -3.95
N ARG A 198 -1.77 8.17 -4.14
CA ARG A 198 -1.12 8.58 -5.38
C ARG A 198 0.03 7.65 -5.76
N PHE A 199 0.91 7.33 -4.82
CA PHE A 199 2.06 6.50 -5.08
C PHE A 199 1.70 5.01 -5.22
N CYS A 200 0.66 4.54 -4.55
CA CYS A 200 0.17 3.17 -4.69
C CYS A 200 -0.08 2.78 -6.16
N ALA A 201 -0.62 3.70 -6.97
CA ALA A 201 -0.85 3.49 -8.40
C ALA A 201 0.43 3.54 -9.26
N GLN A 202 1.54 4.04 -8.73
CA GLN A 202 2.81 4.19 -9.45
C GLN A 202 3.78 3.04 -9.18
N VAL A 203 3.59 2.28 -8.10
CA VAL A 203 4.45 1.15 -7.71
C VAL A 203 4.21 -0.04 -8.62
N HIS A 204 5.30 -0.64 -9.14
CA HIS A 204 5.19 -1.87 -9.93
C HIS A 204 4.58 -3.01 -9.08
N PRO A 205 3.56 -3.76 -9.59
CA PRO A 205 2.84 -4.79 -8.82
C PRO A 205 3.71 -5.91 -8.27
N HIS A 206 4.91 -6.07 -8.80
CA HIS A 206 5.91 -6.99 -8.25
C HIS A 206 6.30 -6.67 -6.79
N PHE A 207 6.19 -5.39 -6.38
CA PHE A 207 6.42 -4.90 -5.03
C PHE A 207 5.11 -4.84 -4.22
N ARG A 208 4.31 -5.90 -4.28
CA ARG A 208 2.95 -5.96 -3.72
C ARG A 208 2.86 -5.62 -2.23
N GLU A 209 3.88 -5.96 -1.43
CA GLU A 209 3.89 -5.67 0.01
C GLU A 209 3.87 -4.17 0.29
N VAL A 210 4.59 -3.39 -0.51
CA VAL A 210 4.57 -1.93 -0.45
C VAL A 210 3.21 -1.39 -0.90
N MET A 211 2.67 -1.89 -2.01
CA MET A 211 1.32 -1.49 -2.47
C MET A 211 0.25 -1.77 -1.41
N GLN A 212 0.29 -2.95 -0.80
CA GLN A 212 -0.65 -3.34 0.25
C GLN A 212 -0.55 -2.40 1.46
N LEU A 213 0.67 -2.02 1.85
CA LEU A 213 0.91 -1.13 2.97
C LEU A 213 0.43 0.30 2.67
N LEU A 214 0.72 0.85 1.49
CA LEU A 214 0.21 2.16 1.06
C LEU A 214 -1.32 2.20 0.99
N ALA A 215 -1.94 1.10 0.54
CA ALA A 215 -3.39 0.99 0.46
C ALA A 215 -4.04 0.98 1.87
N ILE A 216 -3.47 0.25 2.82
CA ILE A 216 -4.02 0.20 4.18
C ILE A 216 -3.76 1.50 4.93
N GLN A 217 -2.61 2.16 4.72
CA GLN A 217 -2.35 3.50 5.23
C GLN A 217 -3.42 4.48 4.73
N SER A 218 -3.70 4.53 3.44
CA SER A 218 -4.77 5.37 2.89
C SER A 218 -6.15 5.06 3.51
N ALA A 219 -6.42 3.81 3.86
CA ALA A 219 -7.66 3.42 4.54
C ALA A 219 -7.68 3.86 6.01
N ASP A 220 -6.54 3.83 6.70
CA ASP A 220 -6.40 4.33 8.05
C ASP A 220 -6.68 5.84 8.09
N GLU A 221 -6.09 6.63 7.17
CA GLU A 221 -6.33 8.08 7.08
C GLU A 221 -7.79 8.43 6.76
N ALA A 222 -8.43 7.66 5.86
CA ALA A 222 -9.86 7.85 5.57
C ALA A 222 -10.72 7.64 6.82
N ARG A 223 -10.36 6.68 7.67
CA ARG A 223 -11.02 6.42 8.95
C ARG A 223 -10.77 7.54 9.96
N HIS A 224 -9.54 8.09 10.01
CA HIS A 224 -9.22 9.23 10.87
C HIS A 224 -10.04 10.46 10.48
N ILE A 225 -10.15 10.79 9.20
CA ILE A 225 -11.00 11.86 8.68
C ILE A 225 -12.45 11.69 9.15
N GLU A 226 -13.00 10.47 9.02
CA GLU A 226 -14.37 10.17 9.44
C GLU A 226 -14.58 10.46 10.93
N VAL A 227 -13.73 9.92 11.81
CA VAL A 227 -13.93 10.03 13.25
C VAL A 227 -13.64 11.43 13.78
N PHE A 228 -12.67 12.14 13.22
CA PHE A 228 -12.40 13.54 13.57
C PHE A 228 -13.55 14.44 13.14
N THR A 229 -14.09 14.25 11.93
CA THR A 229 -15.26 14.99 11.45
C THR A 229 -16.47 14.71 12.31
N ARG A 230 -16.77 13.44 12.58
CA ARG A 230 -17.91 13.05 13.43
C ARG A 230 -17.77 13.63 14.83
N ARG A 231 -16.57 13.59 15.43
CA ARG A 231 -16.35 14.17 16.77
C ARG A 231 -16.53 15.70 16.77
N ALA A 232 -15.99 16.40 15.78
CA ALA A 232 -16.13 17.85 15.66
C ALA A 232 -17.60 18.29 15.57
N LEU A 233 -18.42 17.51 14.89
CA LEU A 233 -19.85 17.81 14.66
C LEU A 233 -20.81 17.25 15.73
N LEU A 234 -20.30 16.66 16.82
CA LEU A 234 -21.17 16.17 17.91
C LEU A 234 -21.89 17.29 18.69
N ALA A 235 -21.27 18.46 18.79
CA ALA A 235 -21.81 19.57 19.57
C ALA A 235 -21.73 20.91 18.82
N ARG A 236 -21.36 20.89 17.57
CA ARG A 236 -21.29 22.06 16.68
C ARG A 236 -21.81 21.69 15.30
N ASP A 237 -22.34 22.65 14.57
CA ASP A 237 -22.88 22.47 13.21
C ASP A 237 -21.85 22.80 12.12
N VAL A 238 -20.69 23.34 12.51
CA VAL A 238 -19.65 23.80 11.59
C VAL A 238 -18.27 23.39 12.09
N LEU A 239 -17.34 23.25 11.17
CA LEU A 239 -15.92 23.05 11.47
C LEU A 239 -15.22 24.38 11.78
N GLY A 240 -13.98 24.34 12.23
CA GLY A 240 -13.14 25.48 12.51
C GLY A 240 -12.57 26.16 11.26
N LEU A 241 -11.51 26.95 11.46
CA LEU A 241 -10.88 27.74 10.41
C LEU A 241 -9.83 26.92 9.65
N SER A 242 -9.89 26.96 8.35
CA SER A 242 -8.84 26.53 7.44
C SER A 242 -7.94 27.71 7.10
N THR A 243 -6.66 27.64 7.42
CA THR A 243 -5.75 28.78 7.27
C THR A 243 -4.96 28.69 5.96
N THR A 244 -4.65 29.84 5.35
CA THR A 244 -3.76 29.90 4.18
C THR A 244 -2.41 29.25 4.46
N GLY A 245 -1.87 29.45 5.65
CA GLY A 245 -0.61 28.83 6.07
C GLY A 245 -0.69 27.32 6.14
N GLY A 246 -1.74 26.77 6.73
CA GLY A 246 -2.02 25.33 6.75
C GLY A 246 -2.12 24.77 5.35
N GLN A 247 -2.94 25.37 4.48
CA GLN A 247 -3.10 24.94 3.08
C GLN A 247 -1.79 24.98 2.30
N THR A 248 -0.98 26.04 2.45
CA THR A 248 0.33 26.15 1.79
C THR A 248 1.28 25.05 2.28
N SER A 249 1.25 24.73 3.57
CA SER A 249 2.04 23.65 4.16
C SER A 249 1.67 22.29 3.54
N LEU A 250 0.39 21.97 3.50
CA LEU A 250 -0.12 20.71 2.92
C LEU A 250 0.15 20.62 1.42
N GLN A 251 0.07 21.73 0.68
CA GLN A 251 0.41 21.79 -0.73
C GLN A 251 1.85 21.32 -0.98
N THR A 252 2.82 21.75 -0.16
CA THR A 252 4.22 21.32 -0.32
C THR A 252 4.42 19.83 -0.16
N LEU A 253 3.53 19.15 0.55
CA LEU A 253 3.54 17.69 0.72
C LEU A 253 2.83 17.00 -0.46
N VAL A 254 1.63 17.48 -0.81
CA VAL A 254 0.82 16.88 -1.87
C VAL A 254 1.49 17.02 -3.24
N ASP A 255 2.21 18.12 -3.49
CA ASP A 255 2.90 18.37 -4.74
C ASP A 255 4.28 17.70 -4.86
N GLU A 256 4.83 17.08 -3.78
CA GLU A 256 6.15 16.44 -3.86
C GLU A 256 6.08 15.18 -4.75
N PRO A 257 6.74 15.19 -5.93
CA PRO A 257 6.60 14.10 -6.89
C PRO A 257 7.48 12.88 -6.57
N ASP A 258 8.49 13.03 -5.73
CA ASP A 258 9.43 11.97 -5.39
C ASP A 258 8.92 11.15 -4.22
N PHE A 259 8.88 9.82 -4.37
CA PHE A 259 8.33 8.93 -3.35
C PHE A 259 9.11 8.96 -2.03
N ALA A 260 10.45 8.98 -2.10
CA ALA A 260 11.29 9.00 -0.89
C ALA A 260 11.16 10.34 -0.16
N LEU A 261 11.13 11.47 -0.90
CA LEU A 261 10.93 12.79 -0.32
C LEU A 261 9.53 12.95 0.27
N ALA A 262 8.49 12.49 -0.44
CA ALA A 262 7.12 12.52 0.07
C ALA A 262 6.97 11.65 1.33
N SER A 263 7.52 10.44 1.35
CA SER A 263 7.54 9.55 2.52
C SER A 263 8.29 10.19 3.69
N PHE A 264 9.38 10.90 3.42
CA PHE A 264 10.12 11.62 4.44
C PHE A 264 9.31 12.77 5.04
N LEU A 265 8.72 13.61 4.20
CA LEU A 265 7.93 14.76 4.64
C LEU A 265 6.69 14.33 5.39
N LEU A 266 5.99 13.30 4.90
CA LEU A 266 4.79 12.76 5.54
C LEU A 266 5.15 11.95 6.78
N SER A 267 5.72 10.77 6.61
CA SER A 267 5.80 9.78 7.69
C SER A 267 6.87 10.12 8.72
N VAL A 268 8.03 10.67 8.31
CA VAL A 268 9.12 10.94 9.25
C VAL A 268 8.97 12.29 9.96
N LEU A 269 8.63 13.33 9.24
CA LEU A 269 8.50 14.67 9.82
C LEU A 269 7.07 14.96 10.29
N GLY A 270 6.05 14.76 9.44
CA GLY A 270 4.64 15.02 9.73
C GLY A 270 4.09 14.07 10.80
N GLU A 271 3.77 12.82 10.40
CA GLU A 271 3.18 11.80 11.27
C GLU A 271 4.06 11.52 12.49
N GLY A 272 5.39 11.52 12.30
CA GLY A 272 6.33 11.38 13.43
C GLY A 272 6.21 12.50 14.47
N SER A 273 5.80 13.71 14.09
CA SER A 273 5.49 14.79 15.03
C SER A 273 4.07 14.65 15.57
N PHE A 274 3.14 14.16 14.74
CA PHE A 274 1.74 13.92 15.12
C PHE A 274 1.60 12.86 16.21
N LEU A 275 2.48 11.89 16.30
CA LEU A 275 2.48 10.96 17.44
C LEU A 275 2.54 11.69 18.80
N HIS A 276 3.35 12.75 18.90
CA HIS A 276 3.40 13.57 20.10
C HIS A 276 2.14 14.41 20.28
N LEU A 277 1.61 14.97 19.17
CA LEU A 277 0.37 15.76 19.19
C LEU A 277 -0.83 14.91 19.61
N LEU A 278 -0.99 13.73 19.01
CA LEU A 278 -2.09 12.79 19.37
C LEU A 278 -1.96 12.32 20.83
N GLY A 279 -0.73 12.07 21.30
CA GLY A 279 -0.46 11.77 22.70
C GLY A 279 -0.86 12.92 23.64
N PHE A 280 -0.52 14.15 23.28
CA PHE A 280 -0.93 15.36 24.00
C PHE A 280 -2.46 15.52 24.02
N LEU A 281 -3.10 15.36 22.86
CA LEU A 281 -4.55 15.46 22.73
C LEU A 281 -5.27 14.34 23.49
N HIS A 282 -4.69 13.15 23.59
CA HIS A 282 -5.21 12.08 24.41
C HIS A 282 -5.21 12.44 25.91
N VAL A 283 -4.10 13.02 26.39
CA VAL A 283 -3.94 13.42 27.81
C VAL A 283 -4.86 14.58 28.17
N HIS A 284 -5.01 15.55 27.26
CA HIS A 284 -5.81 16.77 27.46
C HIS A 284 -7.21 16.68 26.84
N ALA A 285 -7.65 15.46 26.48
CA ALA A 285 -8.98 15.25 25.92
C ALA A 285 -10.08 15.70 26.90
N PRO A 286 -11.03 16.53 26.47
CA PRO A 286 -12.09 16.99 27.36
C PRO A 286 -13.13 15.91 27.68
N ASP A 287 -13.13 14.80 26.95
CA ASP A 287 -14.04 13.66 27.13
C ASP A 287 -13.42 12.35 26.66
N ARG A 288 -14.08 11.24 27.05
CA ARG A 288 -13.63 9.87 26.74
C ARG A 288 -13.74 9.52 25.26
N CYS A 289 -14.66 10.12 24.52
CA CYS A 289 -14.79 9.93 23.08
C CYS A 289 -13.52 10.45 22.38
N THR A 290 -13.16 11.70 22.63
CA THR A 290 -11.94 12.33 22.10
C THR A 290 -10.69 11.54 22.49
N ALA A 291 -10.55 11.18 23.78
CA ALA A 291 -9.39 10.40 24.24
C ALA A 291 -9.25 9.06 23.50
N SER A 292 -10.37 8.37 23.24
CA SER A 292 -10.35 7.08 22.52
C SER A 292 -9.93 7.24 21.06
N ILE A 293 -10.43 8.27 20.39
CA ILE A 293 -10.07 8.59 19.01
C ILE A 293 -8.57 8.84 18.90
N MET A 294 -8.02 9.75 19.72
CA MET A 294 -6.60 10.11 19.69
C MET A 294 -5.68 8.92 19.95
N ARG A 295 -6.05 8.03 20.86
CA ARG A 295 -5.29 6.80 21.14
C ARG A 295 -5.30 5.83 19.96
N LEU A 296 -6.45 5.65 19.31
CA LEU A 296 -6.59 4.73 18.17
C LEU A 296 -5.82 5.26 16.96
N ALA A 297 -5.98 6.53 16.62
CA ALA A 297 -5.23 7.17 15.56
C ALA A 297 -3.70 7.07 15.80
N ALA A 298 -3.23 7.38 17.00
CA ALA A 298 -1.81 7.27 17.33
C ALA A 298 -1.22 5.85 17.15
N GLN A 299 -2.04 4.80 17.32
CA GLN A 299 -1.62 3.42 17.07
C GLN A 299 -1.45 3.13 15.57
N ASP A 300 -2.30 3.71 14.73
CA ASP A 300 -2.20 3.60 13.29
C ASP A 300 -0.98 4.39 12.79
N GLU A 301 -0.83 5.65 13.20
CA GLU A 301 0.30 6.53 12.85
C GLU A 301 1.67 5.93 13.19
N ALA A 302 1.78 5.20 14.29
CA ALA A 302 3.04 4.56 14.65
C ALA A 302 3.53 3.56 13.59
N ARG A 303 2.61 2.90 12.87
CA ARG A 303 2.95 1.99 11.77
C ARG A 303 3.37 2.74 10.50
N HIS A 304 2.71 3.87 10.21
CA HIS A 304 3.08 4.73 9.08
C HIS A 304 4.49 5.28 9.25
N VAL A 305 4.81 5.78 10.45
CA VAL A 305 6.17 6.24 10.80
C VAL A 305 7.19 5.10 10.71
N ALA A 306 6.83 3.89 11.18
CA ALA A 306 7.73 2.74 11.10
C ALA A 306 8.06 2.40 9.64
N PHE A 307 7.07 2.38 8.74
CA PHE A 307 7.28 2.16 7.32
C PHE A 307 8.18 3.23 6.70
N GLY A 308 7.86 4.51 6.89
CA GLY A 308 8.66 5.61 6.34
C GLY A 308 10.12 5.56 6.80
N MET A 309 10.36 5.27 8.08
CA MET A 309 11.71 5.12 8.62
C MET A 309 12.44 3.91 8.02
N SER A 310 11.80 2.76 7.93
CA SER A 310 12.41 1.53 7.39
C SER A 310 12.74 1.66 5.91
N HIS A 311 11.79 2.21 5.12
CA HIS A 311 12.00 2.51 3.71
C HIS A 311 13.21 3.43 3.50
N LEU A 312 13.26 4.56 4.19
CA LEU A 312 14.32 5.55 4.01
C LEU A 312 15.70 5.05 4.51
N LEU A 313 15.74 4.26 5.58
CA LEU A 313 16.99 3.63 6.04
C LEU A 313 17.54 2.68 4.98
N ARG A 314 16.68 1.87 4.37
CA ARG A 314 17.08 0.99 3.28
C ARG A 314 17.53 1.80 2.05
N HIS A 315 16.76 2.80 1.65
CA HIS A 315 17.09 3.63 0.49
C HIS A 315 18.41 4.37 0.71
N ALA A 316 18.66 4.94 1.88
CA ALA A 316 19.94 5.59 2.22
C ALA A 316 21.15 4.66 2.14
N ALA A 317 20.97 3.37 2.39
CA ALA A 317 22.04 2.39 2.26
C ALA A 317 22.43 2.10 0.80
N HIS A 318 21.53 2.37 -0.16
CA HIS A 318 21.74 2.12 -1.59
C HIS A 318 21.96 3.41 -2.39
N GLU A 319 21.47 4.56 -1.92
CA GLU A 319 21.66 5.87 -2.54
C GLU A 319 22.42 6.84 -1.64
N PRO A 320 23.73 7.05 -1.84
CA PRO A 320 24.55 7.94 -1.00
C PRO A 320 24.10 9.41 -1.02
N THR A 321 23.39 9.85 -2.06
CA THR A 321 22.92 11.24 -2.21
C THR A 321 21.60 11.52 -1.48
N LEU A 322 20.91 10.50 -0.99
CA LEU A 322 19.58 10.64 -0.40
C LEU A 322 19.56 11.65 0.76
N LEU A 323 20.51 11.58 1.71
CA LEU A 323 20.53 12.51 2.84
C LEU A 323 20.63 13.98 2.40
N ALA A 324 21.42 14.27 1.35
CA ALA A 324 21.50 15.62 0.79
C ALA A 324 20.16 16.05 0.16
N ARG A 325 19.46 15.14 -0.50
CA ARG A 325 18.11 15.38 -1.07
C ARG A 325 17.08 15.64 0.04
N LEU A 326 17.10 14.85 1.12
CA LEU A 326 16.22 15.05 2.29
C LEU A 326 16.46 16.41 2.95
N ARG A 327 17.72 16.82 3.10
CA ARG A 327 18.08 18.16 3.58
C ARG A 327 17.46 19.26 2.71
N LEU A 328 17.70 19.18 1.40
CA LEU A 328 17.16 20.16 0.46
C LEU A 328 15.62 20.22 0.46
N ALA A 329 14.94 19.10 0.70
CA ALA A 329 13.49 19.07 0.84
C ALA A 329 13.01 19.87 2.06
N ILE A 330 13.68 19.71 3.22
CA ILE A 330 13.41 20.51 4.41
C ILE A 330 13.65 22.01 4.14
N GLU A 331 14.79 22.35 3.57
CA GLU A 331 15.19 23.75 3.31
C GLU A 331 14.23 24.42 2.33
N ARG A 332 13.86 23.75 1.24
CA ARG A 332 12.86 24.24 0.27
C ARG A 332 11.49 24.46 0.92
N ARG A 333 11.02 23.49 1.71
CA ARG A 333 9.78 23.61 2.43
C ARG A 333 9.80 24.80 3.39
N HIS A 334 10.86 24.96 4.17
CA HIS A 334 11.04 26.10 5.05
C HIS A 334 11.02 27.42 4.27
N ALA A 335 11.77 27.52 3.17
CA ALA A 335 11.80 28.72 2.35
C ALA A 335 10.41 29.11 1.80
N THR A 336 9.59 28.12 1.45
CA THR A 336 8.20 28.35 1.00
C THR A 336 7.32 28.84 2.15
N LEU A 337 7.50 28.33 3.35
CA LEU A 337 6.62 28.59 4.49
C LEU A 337 7.04 29.74 5.39
N GLN A 338 8.30 30.20 5.33
CA GLN A 338 8.85 31.22 6.25
C GLN A 338 8.14 32.57 6.21
N HIS A 339 7.50 32.89 5.09
CA HIS A 339 6.77 34.15 4.88
C HIS A 339 5.25 33.99 5.03
N THR A 340 4.77 32.81 5.38
CA THR A 340 3.36 32.55 5.58
C THR A 340 2.99 33.02 7.00
N ALA A 341 2.37 34.19 7.09
CA ALA A 341 1.97 34.77 8.36
C ALA A 341 0.88 33.93 9.05
N GLY A 342 0.97 33.81 10.37
CA GLY A 342 -0.07 33.19 11.18
C GLY A 342 -0.21 31.67 10.99
N LEU A 343 0.84 30.99 10.54
CA LEU A 343 0.80 29.55 10.37
C LEU A 343 0.45 28.88 11.70
N ASN A 344 -0.72 28.25 11.76
CA ASN A 344 -1.26 27.51 12.91
C ASN A 344 -1.42 28.33 14.22
N ALA A 345 -1.53 29.66 14.16
CA ALA A 345 -1.81 30.47 15.36
C ALA A 345 -3.12 30.02 16.03
N GLU A 346 -4.16 29.78 15.22
CA GLU A 346 -5.47 29.34 15.69
C GLU A 346 -5.39 27.95 16.34
N VAL A 347 -4.56 27.06 15.81
CA VAL A 347 -4.33 25.73 16.36
C VAL A 347 -3.50 25.81 17.65
N PHE A 348 -2.49 26.68 17.69
CA PHE A 348 -1.69 26.89 18.88
C PHE A 348 -2.56 27.38 20.05
N ASP A 349 -3.37 28.39 19.83
CA ASP A 349 -4.29 28.95 20.83
C ASP A 349 -5.30 27.90 21.31
N ALA A 350 -5.84 27.11 20.38
CA ALA A 350 -6.75 26.02 20.69
C ALA A 350 -6.08 24.92 21.55
N LEU A 351 -4.85 24.53 21.25
CA LEU A 351 -4.08 23.58 22.08
C LEU A 351 -3.82 24.11 23.49
N VAL A 352 -3.48 25.41 23.60
CA VAL A 352 -3.31 26.07 24.90
C VAL A 352 -4.60 25.99 25.71
N LEU A 353 -5.74 26.29 25.08
CA LEU A 353 -7.03 26.26 25.76
C LEU A 353 -7.49 24.84 26.14
N LEU A 354 -7.26 23.85 25.26
CA LEU A 354 -7.51 22.43 25.57
C LEU A 354 -6.73 21.96 26.80
N ALA A 355 -5.44 22.31 26.87
CA ALA A 355 -4.59 21.94 27.99
C ALA A 355 -4.94 22.73 29.28
N ALA A 356 -5.46 23.93 29.13
CA ALA A 356 -5.93 24.76 30.25
C ALA A 356 -7.25 24.22 30.84
N GLY A 357 -8.17 23.77 29.96
CA GLY A 357 -9.52 23.34 30.33
C GLY A 357 -10.47 24.47 30.78
N GLU A 358 -9.96 25.70 30.88
CA GLU A 358 -10.69 26.87 31.35
C GLU A 358 -10.09 28.16 30.78
N LEU A 359 -10.90 29.19 30.64
CA LEU A 359 -10.48 30.49 30.13
C LEU A 359 -10.15 31.46 31.29
N THR A 360 -9.06 31.17 32.01
CA THR A 360 -8.54 32.01 33.10
C THR A 360 -7.06 32.30 32.89
N PRO A 361 -6.50 33.43 33.44
CA PRO A 361 -5.08 33.72 33.32
C PRO A 361 -4.18 32.58 33.82
N THR A 362 -4.56 31.94 34.94
CA THR A 362 -3.81 30.80 35.51
C THR A 362 -3.94 29.57 34.63
N GLY A 363 -5.12 29.29 34.08
CA GLY A 363 -5.37 28.22 33.12
C GLY A 363 -4.55 28.42 31.85
N MET A 364 -4.54 29.64 31.28
CA MET A 364 -3.75 29.95 30.08
C MET A 364 -2.25 29.79 30.32
N ALA A 365 -1.71 30.20 31.44
CA ALA A 365 -0.30 30.02 31.77
C ALA A 365 0.06 28.51 31.86
N ARG A 366 -0.81 27.71 32.47
CA ARG A 366 -0.63 26.25 32.53
C ARG A 366 -0.72 25.60 31.15
N GLY A 367 -1.72 25.95 30.35
CA GLY A 367 -1.90 25.46 29.00
C GLY A 367 -0.74 25.80 28.08
N HIS A 368 -0.25 27.05 28.14
CA HIS A 368 0.91 27.47 27.36
C HIS A 368 2.18 26.69 27.76
N ALA A 369 2.40 26.45 29.04
CA ALA A 369 3.52 25.64 29.49
C ALA A 369 3.43 24.19 28.96
N ALA A 370 2.24 23.59 28.94
CA ALA A 370 2.01 22.26 28.38
C ALA A 370 2.29 22.20 26.87
N VAL A 371 1.88 23.21 26.10
CA VAL A 371 2.17 23.27 24.66
C VAL A 371 3.66 23.51 24.40
N ALA A 372 4.34 24.32 25.21
CA ALA A 372 5.79 24.47 25.10
C ALA A 372 6.55 23.12 25.33
N GLU A 373 6.09 22.32 26.28
CA GLU A 373 6.62 20.97 26.49
C GLU A 373 6.33 20.05 25.30
N LEU A 374 5.12 20.10 24.72
CA LEU A 374 4.78 19.36 23.49
C LEU A 374 5.75 19.72 22.36
N GLN A 375 6.01 21.01 22.13
CA GLN A 375 6.96 21.46 21.10
C GLN A 375 8.37 20.93 21.34
N ALA A 376 8.83 20.90 22.59
CA ALA A 376 10.12 20.35 22.94
C ALA A 376 10.20 18.84 22.67
N GLN A 377 9.13 18.09 22.97
CA GLN A 377 9.03 16.65 22.66
C GLN A 377 9.01 16.39 21.15
N MET A 378 8.28 17.18 20.38
CA MET A 378 8.25 17.08 18.92
C MET A 378 9.63 17.36 18.31
N ASP A 379 10.35 18.37 18.78
CA ASP A 379 11.72 18.67 18.36
C ASP A 379 12.68 17.51 18.70
N ALA A 380 12.65 17.00 19.92
CA ALA A 380 13.47 15.88 20.35
C ALA A 380 13.18 14.62 19.49
N GLY A 381 11.92 14.33 19.22
CA GLY A 381 11.50 13.22 18.34
C GLY A 381 12.01 13.38 16.90
N ARG A 382 11.90 14.58 16.30
CA ARG A 382 12.45 14.85 14.96
C ARG A 382 13.97 14.67 14.92
N ARG A 383 14.69 15.23 15.87
CA ARG A 383 16.16 15.04 15.97
C ARG A 383 16.53 13.56 16.08
N ALA A 384 15.80 12.80 16.86
CA ALA A 384 16.05 11.36 17.01
C ALA A 384 15.84 10.61 15.68
N ARG A 385 14.77 10.90 14.94
CA ARG A 385 14.51 10.30 13.63
C ARG A 385 15.54 10.71 12.58
N LEU A 386 15.91 11.99 12.51
CA LEU A 386 16.95 12.48 11.61
C LEU A 386 18.31 11.83 11.89
N LYS A 387 18.70 11.72 13.17
CA LYS A 387 19.93 11.01 13.55
C LYS A 387 19.89 9.53 13.18
N LYS A 388 18.75 8.88 13.37
CA LYS A 388 18.57 7.47 12.96
C LYS A 388 18.73 7.28 11.46
N LEU A 389 18.31 8.26 10.64
CA LEU A 389 18.53 8.27 9.20
C LEU A 389 19.99 8.50 8.77
N GLY A 390 20.86 9.00 9.68
CA GLY A 390 22.28 9.19 9.42
C GLY A 390 22.76 10.64 9.44
N PHE A 391 21.89 11.61 9.73
CA PHE A 391 22.32 13.00 9.91
C PHE A 391 23.18 13.17 11.16
N ALA A 392 24.21 14.03 11.09
CA ALA A 392 25.00 14.41 12.25
C ALA A 392 24.14 15.13 13.31
N SER A 393 24.54 15.09 14.58
CA SER A 393 23.70 15.61 15.69
C SER A 393 23.43 17.11 15.60
N ASP A 394 24.41 17.89 15.17
CA ASP A 394 24.32 19.34 14.96
C ASP A 394 23.46 19.68 13.74
N GLU A 395 23.63 18.93 12.68
CA GLU A 395 22.80 19.03 11.47
C GLU A 395 21.33 18.67 11.76
N ALA A 396 21.07 17.56 12.46
CA ALA A 396 19.73 17.17 12.86
C ALA A 396 19.06 18.24 13.74
N ALA A 397 19.81 18.90 14.61
CA ALA A 397 19.30 20.01 15.43
C ALA A 397 18.95 21.22 14.54
N THR A 398 19.82 21.60 13.62
CA THR A 398 19.60 22.70 12.68
C THR A 398 18.36 22.46 11.81
N LEU A 399 18.25 21.26 11.23
CA LEU A 399 17.12 20.88 10.37
C LEU A 399 15.80 20.81 11.15
N SER A 400 15.84 20.27 12.38
CA SER A 400 14.65 20.22 13.23
C SER A 400 14.14 21.62 13.59
N ALA A 401 15.04 22.58 13.82
CA ALA A 401 14.67 23.96 14.16
C ALA A 401 13.88 24.67 13.04
N LEU A 402 14.06 24.27 11.79
CA LEU A 402 13.30 24.79 10.65
C LEU A 402 11.79 24.43 10.71
N HIS A 403 11.45 23.33 11.41
CA HIS A 403 10.08 22.83 11.54
C HIS A 403 9.36 23.22 12.83
N THR A 404 10.08 23.76 13.82
CA THR A 404 9.56 23.92 15.20
C THR A 404 8.34 24.86 15.28
N ARG A 405 8.16 25.74 14.31
CA ARG A 405 7.06 26.72 14.34
C ARG A 405 5.72 26.20 13.78
N ASN A 406 5.70 25.06 13.13
CA ASN A 406 4.57 24.65 12.29
C ASN A 406 3.90 23.35 12.74
N PHE A 407 4.23 22.79 13.89
CA PHE A 407 3.74 21.48 14.36
C PHE A 407 3.99 20.30 13.39
N MET A 408 4.56 20.52 12.21
CA MET A 408 4.92 19.50 11.22
C MET A 408 6.41 19.48 10.92
#